data_c3d299b752d8dfe5b56724ffc1f48433
#
_entry.id   c3d299b752d8dfe5b56724ffc1f48433
#
_cell.length_a   1.000
_cell.length_b   1.000
_cell.length_c   1.000
_cell.angle_alpha   90.00
_cell.angle_beta   90.00
_cell.angle_gamma   90.00
#
_symmetry.space_group_name_H-M   'P 1'
#
loop_
_entity.id
_entity.type
_entity.pdbx_description
1 polymer ?
#
loop_
_entity_poly.entity_id
_entity_poly.type
_entity_poly.pdbx_seq_one_letter_code
_entity_poly.pdbx_strand_id
1 'polypeptide(L)'
;MVDFTFAHREEGFDEHIEKSIRGYSQLMEDVVALSRYFVENGTTVVDIGCSTGKMTKALIDYNRDHIEGSGVEFIGIENAEGFQKDLRHRTEKIKKYYTNVQFEDRDARYYEYENCSLITSIFTLQFMPKCDKKDTLQHIYEGLNEGGGFIFAEKTICENAQVQDMITFNYYDYKRKSFSTEDIMDKERELRHMMKPNTWKEIENMLMDVGFNVVQPFWRNHAFVGAVAIK
;
A
#
# COMPACT_ATOMS: atom_id res chain seq x y z
N MET A 1 -15.55 22.19 -4.66
CA MET A 1 -14.44 21.28 -4.30
C MET A 1 -15.02 19.90 -4.46
N VAL A 2 -14.67 19.17 -5.51
CA VAL A 2 -15.15 17.79 -5.67
C VAL A 2 -14.32 16.98 -4.68
N ASP A 3 -14.96 16.54 -3.62
CA ASP A 3 -14.35 15.66 -2.65
C ASP A 3 -14.09 14.34 -3.38
N PHE A 4 -12.82 14.08 -3.69
CA PHE A 4 -12.47 12.81 -4.31
C PHE A 4 -12.58 11.74 -3.23
N THR A 5 -13.57 10.93 -3.40
CA THR A 5 -13.71 9.70 -2.66
C THR A 5 -13.59 8.53 -3.62
N PHE A 6 -12.90 7.47 -3.25
CA PHE A 6 -13.01 6.18 -3.94
C PHE A 6 -14.42 5.57 -3.79
N ALA A 7 -15.40 6.37 -3.34
CA ALA A 7 -16.78 6.00 -3.07
C ALA A 7 -17.54 5.48 -4.31
N HIS A 8 -17.14 5.89 -5.51
CA HIS A 8 -17.83 5.53 -6.76
C HIS A 8 -16.98 4.64 -7.68
N ARG A 9 -16.05 3.85 -7.13
CA ARG A 9 -15.30 2.94 -7.96
C ARG A 9 -16.15 1.77 -8.41
N GLU A 10 -16.20 1.65 -9.74
CA GLU A 10 -16.85 0.57 -10.45
C GLU A 10 -16.20 -0.79 -10.17
N GLU A 11 -16.95 -1.85 -10.42
CA GLU A 11 -16.45 -3.21 -10.43
C GLU A 11 -15.17 -3.33 -11.28
N GLY A 12 -14.15 -4.05 -10.80
CA GLY A 12 -12.91 -4.27 -11.56
C GLY A 12 -11.70 -3.44 -11.13
N PHE A 13 -11.68 -2.88 -9.89
CA PHE A 13 -10.52 -2.14 -9.37
C PHE A 13 -9.21 -2.93 -9.49
N ASP A 14 -9.20 -4.20 -9.11
CA ASP A 14 -8.02 -5.05 -9.15
C ASP A 14 -7.47 -5.22 -10.57
N GLU A 15 -8.35 -5.39 -11.57
CA GLU A 15 -7.96 -5.48 -12.98
C GLU A 15 -7.47 -4.13 -13.53
N HIS A 16 -8.09 -3.04 -13.10
CA HIS A 16 -7.70 -1.70 -13.53
C HIS A 16 -6.28 -1.33 -13.07
N ILE A 17 -5.95 -1.63 -11.81
CA ILE A 17 -4.62 -1.30 -11.27
C ILE A 17 -3.52 -2.13 -11.94
N GLU A 18 -3.77 -3.40 -12.26
CA GLU A 18 -2.84 -4.25 -12.99
C GLU A 18 -2.52 -3.71 -14.40
N LYS A 19 -3.52 -3.15 -15.09
CA LYS A 19 -3.34 -2.49 -16.39
C LYS A 19 -2.70 -1.11 -16.28
N SER A 20 -2.82 -0.45 -15.12
CA SER A 20 -2.32 0.91 -14.89
C SER A 20 -0.87 0.95 -14.44
N ILE A 21 -0.39 -0.03 -13.68
CA ILE A 21 0.95 -0.05 -13.12
C ILE A 21 1.71 -1.27 -13.65
N ARG A 22 2.72 -0.99 -14.47
CA ARG A 22 3.57 -2.03 -15.04
C ARG A 22 4.30 -2.78 -13.93
N GLY A 23 4.15 -4.12 -13.92
CA GLY A 23 4.77 -4.96 -12.91
C GLY A 23 4.05 -4.97 -11.56
N TYR A 24 2.78 -4.56 -11.50
CA TYR A 24 1.99 -4.57 -10.27
C TYR A 24 1.89 -5.98 -9.67
N SER A 25 1.61 -7.00 -10.48
CA SER A 25 1.51 -8.39 -10.00
C SER A 25 2.83 -8.87 -9.38
N GLN A 26 3.98 -8.55 -10.01
CA GLN A 26 5.30 -8.88 -9.46
C GLN A 26 5.57 -8.15 -8.14
N LEU A 27 5.21 -6.86 -8.05
CA LEU A 27 5.30 -6.14 -6.77
C LEU A 27 4.49 -6.83 -5.67
N MET A 28 3.25 -7.24 -5.97
CA MET A 28 2.39 -7.93 -5.00
C MET A 28 2.99 -9.28 -4.58
N GLU A 29 3.53 -10.05 -5.52
CA GLU A 29 4.24 -11.32 -5.26
C GLU A 29 5.46 -11.09 -4.36
N ASP A 30 6.28 -10.09 -4.66
CA ASP A 30 7.46 -9.73 -3.86
C ASP A 30 7.08 -9.32 -2.42
N VAL A 31 6.05 -8.46 -2.26
CA VAL A 31 5.56 -8.04 -0.93
C VAL A 31 5.08 -9.25 -0.13
N VAL A 32 4.31 -10.13 -0.75
CA VAL A 32 3.80 -11.35 -0.12
C VAL A 32 4.95 -12.28 0.26
N ALA A 33 5.94 -12.47 -0.61
CA ALA A 33 7.11 -13.31 -0.32
C ALA A 33 7.95 -12.75 0.82
N LEU A 34 8.19 -11.42 0.83
CA LEU A 34 8.92 -10.73 1.89
C LEU A 34 8.21 -10.79 3.24
N SER A 35 6.88 -10.88 3.27
CA SER A 35 6.12 -10.95 4.52
C SER A 35 6.55 -12.10 5.43
N ARG A 36 7.02 -13.21 4.84
CA ARG A 36 7.46 -14.40 5.57
C ARG A 36 8.60 -14.13 6.58
N TYR A 37 9.39 -13.10 6.32
CA TYR A 37 10.52 -12.73 7.18
C TYR A 37 10.12 -11.89 8.39
N PHE A 38 8.88 -11.40 8.44
CA PHE A 38 8.40 -10.49 9.48
C PHE A 38 7.22 -11.04 10.28
N VAL A 39 6.36 -11.85 9.66
CA VAL A 39 5.17 -12.38 10.36
C VAL A 39 5.58 -13.28 11.50
N GLU A 40 5.22 -12.90 12.74
CA GLU A 40 5.60 -13.57 13.98
C GLU A 40 4.37 -14.00 14.81
N ASN A 41 4.53 -15.07 15.58
CA ASN A 41 3.47 -15.62 16.44
C ASN A 41 2.99 -14.61 17.49
N GLY A 42 1.67 -14.50 17.66
CA GLY A 42 1.06 -13.64 18.67
C GLY A 42 1.16 -12.15 18.38
N THR A 43 1.46 -11.78 17.13
CA THR A 43 1.58 -10.38 16.71
C THR A 43 0.46 -9.96 15.76
N THR A 44 0.46 -8.68 15.41
CA THR A 44 -0.47 -8.09 14.45
C THR A 44 0.23 -7.82 13.12
N VAL A 45 -0.46 -8.09 12.01
CA VAL A 45 -0.09 -7.69 10.65
C VAL A 45 -1.14 -6.69 10.16
N VAL A 46 -0.71 -5.47 9.83
CA VAL A 46 -1.61 -4.40 9.38
C VAL A 46 -1.41 -4.10 7.89
N ASP A 47 -2.50 -4.04 7.13
CA ASP A 47 -2.53 -3.66 5.71
C ASP A 47 -3.23 -2.30 5.56
N ILE A 48 -2.46 -1.23 5.37
CA ILE A 48 -2.94 0.15 5.28
C ILE A 48 -3.45 0.45 3.88
N GLY A 49 -4.71 0.91 3.79
CA GLY A 49 -5.39 1.15 2.50
C GLY A 49 -5.61 -0.16 1.76
N CYS A 50 -6.14 -1.13 2.48
CA CYS A 50 -6.30 -2.50 1.99
C CYS A 50 -7.28 -2.65 0.80
N SER A 51 -8.02 -1.60 0.44
CA SER A 51 -8.96 -1.49 -0.66
C SER A 51 -9.93 -2.69 -0.75
N THR A 52 -9.77 -3.59 -1.71
CA THR A 52 -10.59 -4.82 -1.82
C THR A 52 -10.19 -5.93 -0.83
N GLY A 53 -9.14 -5.73 -0.01
CA GLY A 53 -8.56 -6.75 0.89
C GLY A 53 -7.76 -7.83 0.17
N LYS A 54 -7.37 -7.60 -1.10
CA LYS A 54 -6.62 -8.59 -1.91
C LYS A 54 -5.24 -8.88 -1.32
N MET A 55 -4.50 -7.84 -0.88
CA MET A 55 -3.20 -8.00 -0.24
C MET A 55 -3.33 -8.72 1.09
N THR A 56 -4.21 -8.27 1.98
CA THR A 56 -4.46 -8.93 3.27
C THR A 56 -4.74 -10.42 3.10
N LYS A 57 -5.60 -10.79 2.13
CA LYS A 57 -5.86 -12.20 1.83
C LYS A 57 -4.62 -12.94 1.35
N ALA A 58 -3.83 -12.34 0.45
CA ALA A 58 -2.62 -12.96 -0.07
C ALA A 58 -1.56 -13.19 1.01
N LEU A 59 -1.41 -12.26 1.95
CA LEU A 59 -0.54 -12.39 3.12
C LEU A 59 -0.95 -13.57 4.00
N ILE A 60 -2.25 -13.73 4.28
CA ILE A 60 -2.78 -14.87 5.05
C ILE A 60 -2.52 -16.18 4.32
N ASP A 61 -2.88 -16.25 3.04
CA ASP A 61 -2.77 -17.49 2.25
C ASP A 61 -1.31 -17.96 2.15
N TYR A 62 -0.37 -17.04 1.92
CA TYR A 62 1.06 -17.36 1.79
C TYR A 62 1.71 -17.80 3.10
N ASN A 63 1.31 -17.18 4.21
CA ASN A 63 1.88 -17.48 5.52
C ASN A 63 1.14 -18.62 6.25
N ARG A 64 0.12 -19.20 5.65
CA ARG A 64 -0.83 -20.12 6.30
C ARG A 64 -0.16 -21.21 7.13
N ASP A 65 0.82 -21.91 6.55
CA ASP A 65 1.53 -23.00 7.24
C ASP A 65 2.38 -22.53 8.42
N HIS A 66 2.69 -21.23 8.45
CA HIS A 66 3.49 -20.59 9.48
C HIS A 66 2.64 -20.03 10.62
N ILE A 67 1.40 -19.62 10.31
CA ILE A 67 0.52 -18.92 11.26
C ILE A 67 -0.58 -19.81 11.84
N GLU A 68 -0.70 -21.06 11.44
CA GLU A 68 -1.72 -21.98 11.98
C GLU A 68 -1.50 -22.20 13.47
N GLY A 69 -2.49 -21.78 14.29
CA GLY A 69 -2.39 -21.84 15.75
C GLY A 69 -1.45 -20.81 16.39
N SER A 70 -0.86 -19.91 15.63
CA SER A 70 0.13 -18.92 16.10
C SER A 70 -0.46 -17.71 16.82
N GLY A 71 -1.77 -17.47 16.71
CA GLY A 71 -2.42 -16.27 17.27
C GLY A 71 -2.12 -14.97 16.52
N VAL A 72 -1.58 -15.02 15.30
CA VAL A 72 -1.38 -13.82 14.47
C VAL A 72 -2.73 -13.22 14.10
N GLU A 73 -2.84 -11.89 14.19
CA GLU A 73 -4.02 -11.15 13.77
C GLU A 73 -3.71 -10.35 12.50
N PHE A 74 -4.62 -10.40 11.52
CA PHE A 74 -4.51 -9.59 10.30
C PHE A 74 -5.59 -8.51 10.31
N ILE A 75 -5.17 -7.26 10.17
CA ILE A 75 -6.05 -6.09 10.16
C ILE A 75 -5.86 -5.32 8.86
N GLY A 76 -6.92 -5.24 8.05
CA GLY A 76 -6.96 -4.34 6.90
C GLY A 76 -7.65 -3.04 7.27
N ILE A 77 -7.00 -1.90 7.02
CA ILE A 77 -7.55 -0.57 7.28
C ILE A 77 -7.93 0.07 5.95
N GLU A 78 -9.19 0.50 5.81
CA GLU A 78 -9.69 1.17 4.61
C GLU A 78 -10.83 2.13 4.97
N ASN A 79 -10.68 3.42 4.65
CA ASN A 79 -11.69 4.43 4.94
C ASN A 79 -12.51 4.86 3.71
N ALA A 80 -12.22 4.32 2.53
CA ALA A 80 -12.97 4.63 1.32
C ALA A 80 -14.24 3.78 1.24
N GLU A 81 -15.41 4.43 1.24
CA GLU A 81 -16.73 3.79 1.24
C GLU A 81 -16.92 2.81 0.07
N GLY A 82 -16.33 3.11 -1.10
CA GLY A 82 -16.45 2.29 -2.30
C GLY A 82 -15.93 0.85 -2.16
N PHE A 83 -15.07 0.56 -1.20
CA PHE A 83 -14.52 -0.78 -0.97
C PHE A 83 -15.26 -1.60 0.08
N GLN A 84 -16.15 -1.00 0.86
CA GLN A 84 -16.78 -1.67 2.00
C GLN A 84 -17.60 -2.92 1.63
N LYS A 85 -18.19 -2.95 0.43
CA LYS A 85 -18.92 -4.13 -0.06
C LYS A 85 -17.96 -5.29 -0.36
N ASP A 86 -16.85 -5.01 -1.02
CA ASP A 86 -15.84 -6.01 -1.37
C ASP A 86 -15.17 -6.57 -0.11
N LEU A 87 -14.86 -5.70 0.86
CA LEU A 87 -14.29 -6.08 2.13
C LEU A 87 -15.20 -7.02 2.92
N ARG A 88 -16.49 -6.71 3.04
CA ARG A 88 -17.45 -7.62 3.69
C ARG A 88 -17.47 -9.00 3.05
N HIS A 89 -17.56 -9.07 1.72
CA HIS A 89 -17.57 -10.32 0.99
C HIS A 89 -16.25 -11.10 1.16
N ARG A 90 -15.11 -10.40 1.15
CA ARG A 90 -13.80 -11.01 1.34
C ARG A 90 -13.61 -11.53 2.76
N THR A 91 -14.06 -10.78 3.76
CA THR A 91 -14.07 -11.20 5.17
C THR A 91 -14.80 -12.54 5.34
N GLU A 92 -16.00 -12.65 4.80
CA GLU A 92 -16.79 -13.89 4.87
C GLU A 92 -16.06 -15.10 4.26
N LYS A 93 -15.32 -14.88 3.16
CA LYS A 93 -14.53 -15.92 2.52
C LYS A 93 -13.32 -16.34 3.35
N ILE A 94 -12.57 -15.38 3.89
CA ILE A 94 -11.37 -15.64 4.68
C ILE A 94 -11.74 -16.31 6.00
N LYS A 95 -12.77 -15.85 6.70
CA LYS A 95 -13.20 -16.38 8.00
C LYS A 95 -13.63 -17.86 7.97
N LYS A 96 -13.83 -18.43 6.79
CA LYS A 96 -14.08 -19.88 6.65
C LYS A 96 -12.86 -20.74 6.98
N TYR A 97 -11.65 -20.20 6.90
CA TYR A 97 -10.40 -20.93 7.11
C TYR A 97 -9.40 -20.20 8.00
N TYR A 98 -9.60 -18.90 8.24
CA TYR A 98 -8.79 -18.10 9.13
C TYR A 98 -9.65 -17.07 9.87
N THR A 99 -9.77 -17.22 11.18
CA THR A 99 -10.72 -16.44 11.99
C THR A 99 -10.15 -15.10 12.46
N ASN A 100 -8.82 -15.02 12.64
CA ASN A 100 -8.13 -13.83 13.18
C ASN A 100 -7.88 -12.78 12.07
N VAL A 101 -8.94 -12.36 11.39
CA VAL A 101 -8.89 -11.31 10.38
C VAL A 101 -10.01 -10.32 10.61
N GLN A 102 -9.67 -9.03 10.50
CA GLN A 102 -10.60 -7.92 10.60
C GLN A 102 -10.35 -6.92 9.47
N PHE A 103 -11.43 -6.24 9.04
CA PHE A 103 -11.31 -5.07 8.17
C PHE A 103 -12.01 -3.91 8.86
N GLU A 104 -11.29 -2.79 9.02
CA GLU A 104 -11.74 -1.65 9.78
C GLU A 104 -11.91 -0.42 8.90
N ASP A 105 -13.04 0.26 9.06
CA ASP A 105 -13.27 1.59 8.49
C ASP A 105 -12.57 2.62 9.38
N ARG A 106 -11.29 2.84 9.10
CA ARG A 106 -10.41 3.71 9.89
C ARG A 106 -9.48 4.51 8.98
N ASP A 107 -9.16 5.71 9.44
CA ASP A 107 -8.12 6.52 8.83
C ASP A 107 -6.75 6.14 9.42
N ALA A 108 -5.84 5.71 8.56
CA ALA A 108 -4.52 5.25 8.95
C ALA A 108 -3.67 6.32 9.68
N ARG A 109 -3.99 7.61 9.51
CA ARG A 109 -3.31 8.72 10.20
C ARG A 109 -3.54 8.73 11.71
N TYR A 110 -4.68 8.20 12.13
CA TYR A 110 -5.15 8.22 13.53
C TYR A 110 -5.33 6.80 14.10
N TYR A 111 -4.81 5.80 13.38
CA TYR A 111 -4.86 4.42 13.83
C TYR A 111 -3.78 4.16 14.87
N GLU A 112 -4.14 3.46 15.94
CA GLU A 112 -3.22 3.03 16.98
C GLU A 112 -2.60 1.68 16.60
N TYR A 113 -1.37 1.73 16.09
CA TYR A 113 -0.63 0.52 15.73
C TYR A 113 -0.01 -0.07 16.99
N GLU A 114 -0.28 -1.34 17.29
CA GLU A 114 0.24 -2.01 18.47
C GLU A 114 0.68 -3.44 18.15
N ASN A 115 1.80 -3.84 18.73
CA ASN A 115 2.36 -5.20 18.61
C ASN A 115 2.46 -5.68 17.16
N CYS A 116 2.84 -4.80 16.24
CA CYS A 116 2.93 -5.13 14.83
C CYS A 116 4.28 -5.76 14.48
N SER A 117 4.28 -6.93 13.87
CA SER A 117 5.49 -7.51 13.26
C SER A 117 5.64 -7.11 11.81
N LEU A 118 4.54 -6.81 11.13
CA LEU A 118 4.52 -6.34 9.75
C LEU A 118 3.42 -5.30 9.55
N ILE A 119 3.78 -4.22 8.87
CA ILE A 119 2.80 -3.26 8.33
C ILE A 119 3.04 -3.12 6.84
N THR A 120 1.97 -3.20 6.04
CA THR A 120 2.03 -2.97 4.58
C THR A 120 1.26 -1.72 4.18
N SER A 121 1.72 -1.02 3.13
CA SER A 121 1.02 0.14 2.56
C SER A 121 1.31 0.24 1.06
N ILE A 122 0.39 -0.23 0.23
CA ILE A 122 0.61 -0.31 -1.21
C ILE A 122 -0.19 0.80 -1.92
N PHE A 123 0.52 1.84 -2.37
CA PHE A 123 -0.01 3.00 -3.07
C PHE A 123 -1.06 3.80 -2.29
N THR A 124 -0.92 3.88 -0.96
CA THR A 124 -1.86 4.57 -0.06
C THR A 124 -1.33 5.90 0.45
N LEU A 125 -0.10 5.94 1.01
CA LEU A 125 0.45 7.15 1.62
C LEU A 125 0.60 8.31 0.62
N GLN A 126 0.71 8.02 -0.66
CA GLN A 126 0.76 9.03 -1.73
C GLN A 126 -0.47 9.94 -1.78
N PHE A 127 -1.58 9.55 -1.19
CA PHE A 127 -2.82 10.36 -1.11
C PHE A 127 -2.90 11.20 0.17
N MET A 128 -2.06 10.95 1.15
CA MET A 128 -2.04 11.72 2.38
C MET A 128 -1.44 13.11 2.17
N PRO A 129 -1.93 14.15 2.88
CA PRO A 129 -1.27 15.44 2.94
C PRO A 129 0.20 15.28 3.34
N LYS A 130 1.10 16.09 2.74
CA LYS A 130 2.54 15.98 3.05
C LYS A 130 2.86 16.23 4.53
N CYS A 131 2.10 17.12 5.18
CA CYS A 131 2.25 17.41 6.61
C CYS A 131 1.96 16.18 7.49
N ASP A 132 1.01 15.32 7.09
CA ASP A 132 0.56 14.19 7.91
C ASP A 132 1.45 12.94 7.73
N LYS A 133 2.21 12.87 6.62
CA LYS A 133 2.99 11.66 6.29
C LYS A 133 4.03 11.32 7.35
N LYS A 134 4.79 12.32 7.83
CA LYS A 134 5.83 12.08 8.83
C LYS A 134 5.25 11.58 10.14
N ASP A 135 4.14 12.17 10.59
CA ASP A 135 3.47 11.75 11.83
C ASP A 135 2.88 10.34 11.66
N THR A 136 2.29 10.03 10.50
CA THR A 136 1.81 8.67 10.21
C THR A 136 2.96 7.66 10.21
N LEU A 137 4.11 7.99 9.60
CA LEU A 137 5.29 7.12 9.61
C LEU A 137 5.86 6.95 11.02
N GLN A 138 5.78 7.98 11.87
CA GLN A 138 6.16 7.89 13.29
C GLN A 138 5.27 6.90 14.03
N HIS A 139 3.94 6.97 13.87
CA HIS A 139 3.00 6.03 14.48
C HIS A 139 3.23 4.59 13.99
N ILE A 140 3.50 4.40 12.68
CA ILE A 140 3.87 3.10 12.12
C ILE A 140 5.14 2.55 12.79
N TYR A 141 6.19 3.39 12.89
CA TYR A 141 7.44 3.02 13.55
C TYR A 141 7.23 2.63 15.01
N GLU A 142 6.48 3.42 15.76
CA GLU A 142 6.21 3.17 17.17
C GLU A 142 5.45 1.87 17.40
N GLY A 143 4.45 1.56 16.55
CA GLY A 143 3.64 0.36 16.63
C GLY A 143 4.33 -0.93 16.19
N LEU A 144 5.43 -0.83 15.42
CA LEU A 144 6.23 -1.99 15.04
C LEU A 144 7.05 -2.52 16.23
N ASN A 145 7.13 -3.83 16.33
CA ASN A 145 8.07 -4.51 17.22
C ASN A 145 9.52 -4.32 16.73
N GLU A 146 10.50 -4.52 17.63
CA GLU A 146 11.90 -4.55 17.24
C GLU A 146 12.17 -5.64 16.18
N GLY A 147 12.82 -5.27 15.08
CA GLY A 147 13.01 -6.14 13.92
C GLY A 147 11.77 -6.26 13.01
N GLY A 148 10.66 -5.61 13.36
CA GLY A 148 9.46 -5.56 12.54
C GLY A 148 9.65 -4.79 11.24
N GLY A 149 8.85 -5.15 10.22
CA GLY A 149 8.97 -4.61 8.87
C GLY A 149 7.81 -3.68 8.48
N PHE A 150 8.16 -2.59 7.80
CA PHE A 150 7.22 -1.78 7.04
C PHE A 150 7.50 -1.97 5.54
N ILE A 151 6.60 -2.65 4.82
CA ILE A 151 6.71 -2.86 3.37
C ILE A 151 5.72 -1.95 2.66
N PHE A 152 6.22 -1.09 1.79
CA PHE A 152 5.37 -0.10 1.14
C PHE A 152 5.71 0.09 -0.34
N ALA A 153 4.75 0.63 -1.07
CA ALA A 153 4.97 1.09 -2.44
C ALA A 153 4.28 2.44 -2.66
N GLU A 154 4.98 3.35 -3.34
CA GLU A 154 4.55 4.72 -3.57
C GLU A 154 4.85 5.17 -5.01
N LYS A 155 3.99 6.04 -5.55
CA LYS A 155 4.35 6.85 -6.71
C LYS A 155 5.30 7.96 -6.25
N THR A 156 6.44 8.09 -6.92
CA THR A 156 7.45 9.11 -6.65
C THR A 156 7.51 10.15 -7.77
N ILE A 157 8.18 11.27 -7.50
CA ILE A 157 8.58 12.24 -8.50
C ILE A 157 10.10 12.29 -8.59
N CYS A 158 10.62 12.64 -9.77
CA CYS A 158 12.05 12.84 -9.95
C CYS A 158 12.46 14.24 -9.50
N GLU A 159 13.69 14.37 -9.02
CA GLU A 159 14.28 15.69 -8.70
C GLU A 159 14.59 16.51 -9.96
N ASN A 160 14.87 15.83 -11.07
CA ASN A 160 15.13 16.46 -12.36
C ASN A 160 13.88 16.47 -13.23
N ALA A 161 13.46 17.67 -13.67
CA ALA A 161 12.23 17.84 -14.45
C ALA A 161 12.27 17.13 -15.81
N GLN A 162 13.41 17.15 -16.53
CA GLN A 162 13.55 16.47 -17.81
C GLN A 162 13.41 14.96 -17.68
N VAL A 163 14.00 14.36 -16.64
CA VAL A 163 13.87 12.94 -16.36
C VAL A 163 12.45 12.61 -15.95
N GLN A 164 11.79 13.49 -15.18
CA GLN A 164 10.37 13.34 -14.82
C GLN A 164 9.49 13.26 -16.08
N ASP A 165 9.70 14.13 -17.06
CA ASP A 165 8.94 14.12 -18.31
C ASP A 165 9.19 12.83 -19.10
N MET A 166 10.44 12.38 -19.23
CA MET A 166 10.78 11.14 -19.92
C MET A 166 10.06 9.92 -19.28
N ILE A 167 10.07 9.84 -17.96
CA ILE A 167 9.41 8.75 -17.23
C ILE A 167 7.88 8.85 -17.39
N THR A 168 7.33 10.06 -17.35
CA THR A 168 5.89 10.29 -17.51
C THR A 168 5.41 9.88 -18.89
N PHE A 169 6.10 10.28 -19.97
CA PHE A 169 5.73 9.87 -21.33
C PHE A 169 5.87 8.36 -21.53
N ASN A 170 6.94 7.75 -21.03
CA ASN A 170 7.12 6.29 -21.08
C ASN A 170 5.98 5.55 -20.34
N TYR A 171 5.56 6.08 -19.19
CA TYR A 171 4.41 5.56 -18.46
C TYR A 171 3.09 5.68 -19.24
N TYR A 172 2.86 6.80 -19.94
CA TYR A 172 1.69 6.96 -20.80
C TYR A 172 1.71 6.00 -21.98
N ASP A 173 2.87 5.77 -22.60
CA ASP A 173 3.02 4.79 -23.68
C ASP A 173 2.69 3.37 -23.21
N TYR A 174 3.06 3.03 -21.97
CA TYR A 174 2.64 1.77 -21.38
C TYR A 174 1.10 1.72 -21.20
N LYS A 175 0.49 2.76 -20.63
CA LYS A 175 -0.97 2.80 -20.38
C LYS A 175 -1.79 2.75 -21.67
N ARG A 176 -1.30 3.32 -22.77
CA ARG A 176 -1.97 3.27 -24.08
C ARG A 176 -2.18 1.86 -24.63
N LYS A 177 -1.53 0.86 -24.08
CA LYS A 177 -1.80 -0.55 -24.43
C LYS A 177 -3.18 -1.03 -23.95
N SER A 178 -3.76 -0.37 -22.96
CA SER A 178 -5.01 -0.77 -22.29
C SER A 178 -6.07 0.32 -22.22
N PHE A 179 -5.69 1.58 -22.38
CA PHE A 179 -6.57 2.75 -22.21
C PHE A 179 -6.40 3.74 -23.36
N SER A 180 -7.47 4.49 -23.68
CA SER A 180 -7.39 5.60 -24.63
C SER A 180 -6.53 6.74 -24.07
N THR A 181 -6.02 7.60 -24.97
CA THR A 181 -5.26 8.80 -24.52
C THR A 181 -6.15 9.73 -23.70
N GLU A 182 -7.42 9.86 -24.04
CA GLU A 182 -8.39 10.70 -23.33
C GLU A 182 -8.61 10.20 -21.91
N ASP A 183 -8.88 8.90 -21.72
CA ASP A 183 -9.03 8.27 -20.39
C ASP A 183 -7.78 8.47 -19.53
N ILE A 184 -6.59 8.34 -20.14
CA ILE A 184 -5.31 8.55 -19.42
C ILE A 184 -5.21 9.98 -18.95
N MET A 185 -5.51 10.96 -19.81
CA MET A 185 -5.38 12.38 -19.46
C MET A 185 -6.41 12.81 -18.42
N ASP A 186 -7.64 12.35 -18.54
CA ASP A 186 -8.68 12.67 -17.57
C ASP A 186 -8.35 12.06 -16.20
N LYS A 187 -7.89 10.82 -16.17
CA LYS A 187 -7.44 10.18 -14.92
C LYS A 187 -6.22 10.87 -14.30
N GLU A 188 -5.26 11.33 -15.10
CA GLU A 188 -4.12 12.08 -14.59
C GLU A 188 -4.53 13.45 -14.01
N ARG A 189 -5.49 14.16 -14.62
CA ARG A 189 -6.03 15.41 -14.07
C ARG A 189 -6.69 15.17 -12.72
N GLU A 190 -7.54 14.14 -12.61
CA GLU A 190 -8.18 13.73 -11.37
C GLU A 190 -7.13 13.42 -10.28
N LEU A 191 -6.15 12.56 -10.60
CA LEU A 191 -5.12 12.15 -9.66
C LEU A 191 -4.20 13.29 -9.22
N ARG A 192 -3.97 14.32 -10.05
CA ARG A 192 -3.14 15.49 -9.71
C ARG A 192 -3.66 16.29 -8.52
N HIS A 193 -4.97 16.35 -8.35
CA HIS A 193 -5.57 17.03 -7.19
C HIS A 193 -5.37 16.25 -5.90
N MET A 194 -5.36 14.92 -5.98
CA MET A 194 -5.40 14.02 -4.85
C MET A 194 -4.02 13.59 -4.38
N MET A 195 -3.16 13.16 -5.32
CA MET A 195 -1.84 12.63 -4.98
C MET A 195 -0.90 13.73 -4.53
N LYS A 196 -0.15 13.45 -3.49
CA LYS A 196 0.91 14.29 -2.93
C LYS A 196 2.24 13.51 -2.93
N PRO A 197 2.76 13.14 -4.12
CA PRO A 197 3.96 12.33 -4.20
C PRO A 197 5.18 13.09 -3.68
N ASN A 198 6.12 12.34 -3.14
CA ASN A 198 7.43 12.79 -2.72
C ASN A 198 8.49 12.25 -3.69
N THR A 199 9.70 12.83 -3.66
CA THR A 199 10.87 12.18 -4.25
C THR A 199 11.24 10.95 -3.42
N TRP A 200 11.97 10.01 -4.01
CA TRP A 200 12.46 8.86 -3.25
C TRP A 200 13.30 9.30 -2.05
N LYS A 201 14.15 10.29 -2.25
CA LYS A 201 15.01 10.81 -1.19
C LYS A 201 14.23 11.44 -0.03
N GLU A 202 13.14 12.16 -0.32
CA GLU A 202 12.26 12.68 0.73
C GLU A 202 11.62 11.54 1.54
N ILE A 203 11.18 10.46 0.88
CA ILE A 203 10.60 9.29 1.56
C ILE A 203 11.63 8.60 2.45
N GLU A 204 12.80 8.31 1.88
CA GLU A 204 13.93 7.69 2.61
C GLU A 204 14.32 8.51 3.84
N ASN A 205 14.47 9.83 3.67
CA ASN A 205 14.81 10.72 4.78
C ASN A 205 13.72 10.72 5.87
N MET A 206 12.42 10.77 5.50
CA MET A 206 11.33 10.71 6.48
C MET A 206 11.38 9.41 7.29
N LEU A 207 11.63 8.28 6.64
CA LEU A 207 11.73 6.98 7.31
C LEU A 207 12.94 6.91 8.25
N MET A 208 14.10 7.37 7.80
CA MET A 208 15.30 7.44 8.65
C MET A 208 15.11 8.41 9.84
N ASP A 209 14.49 9.56 9.60
CA ASP A 209 14.21 10.57 10.63
C ASP A 209 13.28 10.05 11.75
N VAL A 210 12.31 9.17 11.43
CA VAL A 210 11.42 8.58 12.44
C VAL A 210 12.03 7.37 13.14
N GLY A 211 13.20 6.88 12.70
CA GLY A 211 13.98 5.90 13.44
C GLY A 211 14.24 4.56 12.73
N PHE A 212 13.74 4.33 11.51
CA PHE A 212 14.04 3.08 10.79
C PHE A 212 15.55 2.92 10.56
N ASN A 213 16.09 1.75 10.91
CA ASN A 213 17.51 1.46 10.78
C ASN A 213 17.91 1.08 9.35
N VAL A 214 16.99 0.49 8.60
CA VAL A 214 17.18 0.05 7.21
C VAL A 214 16.03 0.54 6.37
N VAL A 215 16.32 1.14 5.22
CA VAL A 215 15.33 1.49 4.20
C VAL A 215 15.88 1.06 2.85
N GLN A 216 15.31 0.02 2.26
CA GLN A 216 15.83 -0.60 1.04
C GLN A 216 14.76 -0.77 -0.03
N PRO A 217 14.89 -0.09 -1.19
CA PRO A 217 14.09 -0.40 -2.36
C PRO A 217 14.38 -1.81 -2.88
N PHE A 218 13.33 -2.58 -3.15
CA PHE A 218 13.43 -3.90 -3.77
C PHE A 218 12.75 -3.96 -5.16
N TRP A 219 11.85 -3.01 -5.45
CA TRP A 219 11.14 -2.93 -6.71
C TRP A 219 11.07 -1.48 -7.23
N ARG A 220 11.24 -1.31 -8.53
CA ARG A 220 11.08 0.00 -9.17
C ARG A 220 10.56 -0.14 -10.60
N ASN A 221 9.51 0.61 -10.93
CA ASN A 221 8.98 0.64 -12.28
C ASN A 221 8.41 2.03 -12.60
N HIS A 222 8.88 2.66 -13.69
CA HIS A 222 8.59 4.07 -14.00
C HIS A 222 8.80 4.97 -12.76
N ALA A 223 7.74 5.67 -12.35
CA ALA A 223 7.72 6.53 -11.17
C ALA A 223 7.32 5.80 -9.87
N PHE A 224 7.17 4.48 -9.89
CA PHE A 224 6.74 3.70 -8.74
C PHE A 224 7.91 2.99 -8.08
N VAL A 225 7.95 3.01 -6.76
CA VAL A 225 8.97 2.39 -5.95
C VAL A 225 8.32 1.52 -4.88
N GLY A 226 8.76 0.27 -4.75
CA GLY A 226 8.48 -0.60 -3.61
C GLY A 226 9.72 -0.73 -2.73
N ALA A 227 9.54 -0.63 -1.42
CA ALA A 227 10.63 -0.68 -0.46
C ALA A 227 10.23 -1.39 0.83
N VAL A 228 11.24 -1.86 1.56
CA VAL A 228 11.14 -2.36 2.92
C VAL A 228 11.92 -1.45 3.86
N ALA A 229 11.31 -1.12 5.01
CA ALA A 229 11.97 -0.46 6.11
C ALA A 229 11.91 -1.38 7.35
N ILE A 230 13.00 -1.45 8.11
CA ILE A 230 13.14 -2.33 9.29
C ILE A 230 13.42 -1.46 10.52
N LYS A 231 12.66 -1.69 11.59
CA LYS A 231 12.82 -1.07 12.90
C LYS A 231 14.01 -1.62 13.65
#